data_6bcbf312f230dcd6f771aaf22afd9cf9
#
_entry.id   6bcbf312f230dcd6f771aaf22afd9cf9
#
_cell.length_a   1.000
_cell.length_b   1.000
_cell.length_c   1.000
_cell.angle_alpha   90.00
_cell.angle_beta   90.00
_cell.angle_gamma   90.00
#
_symmetry.space_group_name_H-M   'P 1'
#
loop_
_entity.id
_entity.type
_entity.pdbx_description
1 polymer ?
#
loop_
_entity_poly.entity_id
_entity_poly.type
_entity_poly.pdbx_seq_one_letter_code
_entity_poly.pdbx_strand_id
1 'polypeptide(L)'
;MLPPPGMGGPAAPAMAGGAAATIPATAPVSQGGGSAGSGGSVNPNAGATLVPASVVTPAAGAVGRERPQPSADVLAATRLAWELARAGDLRNYLLDWAVGKFRSSSGSETVVISNDGSGYVPDGVYLPRDVRLLVADPLVEREFRDYWFGWQDPARVLVAYAGLRAANGWQLVAAASTGPVDALREVHIECGWADRERSPLTNENWQPPGLDGLHVHRLELEYPSLYEGLQRVAKVGGPYHERVMWPLASQLWTAARAASVDIPLVLRSVWKILEANSEPPAEVWDEFGRELNRYSIMEVGVKRAGFGCASPAADPSDREAYRAHWLVARTMEVIGGWEHRPLPLADMAYAASAIGRGDIRAELEPRLRMIEDELRQS
;
A
#
# COMPACT_ATOMS: atom_id res chain seq x y z
N MET A 1 31.12 -50.01 -30.63
CA MET A 1 30.67 -48.70 -30.15
C MET A 1 30.86 -48.69 -28.65
N LEU A 2 31.84 -47.92 -28.18
CA LEU A 2 32.18 -47.78 -26.76
C LEU A 2 31.33 -46.62 -26.14
N PRO A 3 30.90 -46.70 -24.86
CA PRO A 3 30.25 -45.63 -24.16
C PRO A 3 31.28 -44.58 -23.65
N PRO A 4 30.89 -43.29 -23.46
CA PRO A 4 31.78 -42.28 -23.00
C PRO A 4 32.00 -42.29 -21.48
N PRO A 5 33.11 -41.72 -20.97
CA PRO A 5 33.51 -41.79 -19.57
C PRO A 5 32.70 -40.81 -18.69
N GLY A 6 32.40 -41.27 -17.47
CA GLY A 6 31.68 -40.52 -16.45
C GLY A 6 32.53 -39.38 -15.88
N MET A 7 31.92 -38.22 -15.72
CA MET A 7 32.47 -37.07 -14.97
C MET A 7 32.12 -37.19 -13.49
N GLY A 8 33.14 -37.23 -12.64
CA GLY A 8 33.01 -37.20 -11.20
C GLY A 8 32.62 -35.81 -10.71
N GLY A 9 31.59 -35.72 -9.86
CA GLY A 9 31.20 -34.53 -9.14
C GLY A 9 32.08 -34.29 -7.91
N PRO A 10 32.32 -33.03 -7.50
CA PRO A 10 33.13 -32.74 -6.33
C PRO A 10 32.38 -33.00 -5.02
N ALA A 11 33.15 -33.57 -4.07
CA ALA A 11 32.71 -33.87 -2.71
C ALA A 11 32.36 -32.61 -1.91
N ALA A 12 31.33 -32.69 -1.11
CA ALA A 12 30.94 -31.69 -0.13
C ALA A 12 31.87 -31.73 1.09
N PRO A 13 32.25 -30.57 1.67
CA PRO A 13 33.00 -30.56 2.92
C PRO A 13 32.11 -30.81 4.13
N ALA A 14 32.62 -31.63 5.04
CA ALA A 14 32.01 -31.92 6.34
C ALA A 14 31.99 -30.68 7.25
N MET A 15 30.84 -30.37 7.82
CA MET A 15 30.67 -29.35 8.84
C MET A 15 30.99 -29.93 10.22
N ALA A 16 32.01 -29.37 10.85
CA ALA A 16 32.37 -29.63 12.24
C ALA A 16 31.36 -28.98 13.20
N GLY A 17 31.00 -29.69 14.25
CA GLY A 17 30.09 -29.25 15.28
C GLY A 17 30.64 -28.08 16.09
N GLY A 18 29.81 -27.08 16.34
CA GLY A 18 30.04 -25.93 17.23
C GLY A 18 29.05 -25.96 18.39
N ALA A 19 29.61 -25.83 19.58
CA ALA A 19 29.02 -26.01 20.90
C ALA A 19 27.82 -25.13 21.21
N ALA A 20 26.88 -25.70 21.95
CA ALA A 20 25.76 -25.03 22.60
C ALA A 20 26.27 -24.08 23.70
N ALA A 21 25.89 -22.80 23.62
CA ALA A 21 26.02 -21.83 24.70
C ALA A 21 24.70 -21.78 25.49
N THR A 22 24.75 -22.22 26.71
CA THR A 22 23.72 -22.11 27.74
C THR A 22 23.65 -20.65 28.23
N ILE A 23 22.46 -20.06 28.21
CA ILE A 23 22.16 -18.78 28.86
C ILE A 23 21.53 -19.08 30.21
N PRO A 24 22.03 -18.48 31.31
CA PRO A 24 21.38 -18.64 32.61
C PRO A 24 20.19 -17.71 32.78
N ALA A 25 19.12 -18.29 33.29
CA ALA A 25 17.95 -17.59 33.78
C ALA A 25 18.30 -16.91 35.13
N THR A 26 17.97 -15.63 35.23
CA THR A 26 17.84 -14.97 36.54
C THR A 26 16.57 -14.14 36.59
N ALA A 27 15.59 -14.63 37.34
CA ALA A 27 14.59 -13.79 37.98
C ALA A 27 15.18 -13.24 39.30
N PRO A 28 14.74 -12.09 39.75
CA PRO A 28 14.09 -12.09 41.03
C PRO A 28 12.78 -11.27 41.10
N VAL A 29 11.86 -11.87 41.75
CA VAL A 29 10.70 -11.32 42.43
C VAL A 29 11.15 -10.42 43.59
N SER A 30 10.50 -9.27 43.75
CA SER A 30 10.32 -8.72 45.10
C SER A 30 8.95 -8.05 45.21
N GLN A 31 8.17 -8.65 46.03
CA GLN A 31 6.97 -8.14 46.68
C GLN A 31 7.34 -7.10 47.75
N GLY A 32 6.47 -6.13 47.91
CA GLY A 32 6.29 -5.34 49.10
C GLY A 32 5.10 -4.43 48.83
N GLY A 33 3.99 -4.60 49.36
CA GLY A 33 3.59 -4.85 50.76
C GLY A 33 2.96 -3.59 51.30
N GLY A 34 1.60 -3.57 51.32
CA GLY A 34 0.80 -3.08 52.41
C GLY A 34 0.69 -1.57 52.63
N SER A 35 -0.46 -0.96 52.67
CA SER A 35 -1.26 -0.96 53.88
C SER A 35 -2.52 -0.14 53.69
N ALA A 36 -3.62 -0.68 54.08
CA ALA A 36 -4.89 0.00 54.27
C ALA A 36 -4.88 0.85 55.54
N GLY A 37 -5.55 1.99 55.50
CA GLY A 37 -5.79 2.83 56.67
C GLY A 37 -7.09 3.62 56.50
N SER A 38 -8.09 3.03 57.03
CA SER A 38 -9.40 3.42 57.56
C SER A 38 -9.64 4.88 57.88
N GLY A 39 -10.86 5.27 57.58
CA GLY A 39 -11.74 6.30 57.99
C GLY A 39 -11.55 7.10 59.27
N GLY A 40 -11.97 8.33 59.22
CA GLY A 40 -12.10 9.26 60.32
C GLY A 40 -13.12 10.33 60.03
N SER A 41 -14.17 10.24 60.76
CA SER A 41 -15.37 11.04 60.92
C SER A 41 -15.13 12.54 61.05
N VAL A 42 -16.03 13.29 60.44
CA VAL A 42 -16.28 14.74 60.64
C VAL A 42 -16.71 15.11 62.03
N ASN A 43 -16.23 16.22 62.53
CA ASN A 43 -16.94 16.99 63.58
C ASN A 43 -16.70 18.49 63.34
N PRO A 44 -17.78 19.32 63.29
CA PRO A 44 -17.66 20.77 63.13
C PRO A 44 -17.79 21.46 64.50
N ASN A 45 -16.82 22.23 64.93
CA ASN A 45 -17.03 23.51 65.56
C ASN A 45 -15.74 24.12 66.16
N ALA A 46 -15.75 25.45 66.06
CA ALA A 46 -15.03 26.37 66.93
C ALA A 46 -13.69 26.97 66.42
N GLY A 47 -13.73 28.26 66.30
CA GLY A 47 -12.63 29.12 66.65
C GLY A 47 -11.86 29.80 65.52
N ALA A 48 -12.34 31.00 65.17
CA ALA A 48 -11.59 31.94 64.37
C ALA A 48 -10.30 32.37 65.11
N THR A 49 -9.16 32.03 64.55
CA THR A 49 -7.88 32.66 64.85
C THR A 49 -7.30 33.20 63.59
N LEU A 50 -7.16 34.55 63.54
CA LEU A 50 -6.48 35.28 62.49
C LEU A 50 -5.00 34.89 62.48
N VAL A 51 -4.57 34.17 61.44
CA VAL A 51 -3.16 33.93 61.13
C VAL A 51 -2.73 34.94 60.09
N PRO A 52 -1.58 35.65 60.27
CA PRO A 52 -1.14 36.65 59.35
C PRO A 52 -0.82 36.06 57.98
N ALA A 53 -1.22 36.77 56.94
CA ALA A 53 -0.97 36.42 55.56
C ALA A 53 0.53 36.21 55.31
N SER A 54 0.94 34.95 55.22
CA SER A 54 2.24 34.59 54.67
C SER A 54 2.17 34.88 53.18
N VAL A 55 3.04 35.79 52.74
CA VAL A 55 3.28 36.07 51.34
C VAL A 55 3.70 34.78 50.69
N VAL A 56 2.78 34.07 50.04
CA VAL A 56 3.10 32.99 49.16
C VAL A 56 3.75 33.59 47.94
N THR A 57 5.08 33.52 47.89
CA THR A 57 5.83 33.75 46.65
C THR A 57 5.27 32.75 45.59
N PRO A 58 4.72 33.22 44.49
CA PRO A 58 4.29 32.28 43.46
C PRO A 58 5.53 31.49 43.04
N ALA A 59 5.54 30.19 43.35
CA ALA A 59 6.50 29.28 42.74
C ALA A 59 6.45 29.53 41.25
N ALA A 60 7.60 29.87 40.69
CA ALA A 60 7.74 30.05 39.23
C ALA A 60 7.09 28.87 38.55
N GLY A 61 5.94 29.10 37.95
CA GLY A 61 5.15 28.09 37.30
C GLY A 61 6.07 27.33 36.33
N ALA A 62 6.05 26.02 36.46
CA ALA A 62 6.58 25.19 35.41
C ALA A 62 5.93 25.67 34.13
N VAL A 63 6.67 26.37 33.32
CA VAL A 63 6.28 26.73 31.96
C VAL A 63 6.12 25.39 31.29
N GLY A 64 4.87 24.91 31.22
CA GLY A 64 4.54 23.73 30.45
C GLY A 64 5.09 24.02 29.05
N ARG A 65 6.13 23.30 28.66
CA ARG A 65 6.58 23.35 27.27
C ARG A 65 5.37 22.96 26.44
N GLU A 66 4.70 23.96 25.88
CA GLU A 66 3.70 23.71 24.84
C GLU A 66 4.35 22.79 23.84
N ARG A 67 3.78 21.60 23.64
CA ARG A 67 4.24 20.74 22.58
C ARG A 67 4.10 21.53 21.29
N PRO A 68 5.20 21.65 20.51
CA PRO A 68 5.12 22.35 19.24
C PRO A 68 3.94 21.80 18.44
N GLN A 69 3.04 22.66 18.00
CA GLN A 69 1.93 22.25 17.16
C GLN A 69 2.48 21.75 15.82
N PRO A 70 1.93 20.65 15.28
CA PRO A 70 2.34 20.17 13.97
C PRO A 70 2.18 21.25 12.90
N SER A 71 3.10 21.30 11.95
CA SER A 71 3.01 22.22 10.82
C SER A 71 1.78 21.95 9.96
N ALA A 72 1.36 22.94 9.16
CA ALA A 72 0.26 22.78 8.21
C ALA A 72 0.53 21.65 7.20
N ASP A 73 1.80 21.43 6.81
CA ASP A 73 2.20 20.36 5.91
C ASP A 73 2.01 18.97 6.54
N VAL A 74 2.38 18.80 7.82
CA VAL A 74 2.13 17.53 8.55
C VAL A 74 0.64 17.28 8.70
N LEU A 75 -0.14 18.29 9.05
CA LEU A 75 -1.60 18.15 9.19
C LEU A 75 -2.25 17.74 7.86
N ALA A 76 -1.85 18.40 6.75
CA ALA A 76 -2.35 18.07 5.42
C ALA A 76 -1.95 16.65 4.98
N ALA A 77 -0.69 16.24 5.22
CA ALA A 77 -0.22 14.89 4.94
C ALA A 77 -0.96 13.83 5.76
N THR A 78 -1.17 14.11 7.06
CA THR A 78 -1.90 13.20 7.96
C THR A 78 -3.35 13.03 7.54
N ARG A 79 -4.03 14.13 7.17
CA ARG A 79 -5.40 14.08 6.69
C ARG A 79 -5.53 13.24 5.41
N LEU A 80 -4.65 13.48 4.43
CA LEU A 80 -4.66 12.71 3.18
C LEU A 80 -4.38 11.22 3.44
N ALA A 81 -3.43 10.89 4.32
CA ALA A 81 -3.15 9.49 4.68
C ALA A 81 -4.38 8.80 5.28
N TRP A 82 -5.15 9.48 6.16
CA TRP A 82 -6.41 8.97 6.68
C TRP A 82 -7.47 8.77 5.59
N GLU A 83 -7.63 9.75 4.69
CA GLU A 83 -8.61 9.69 3.60
C GLU A 83 -8.34 8.48 2.69
N LEU A 84 -7.07 8.27 2.30
CA LEU A 84 -6.66 7.13 1.47
C LEU A 84 -6.86 5.79 2.18
N ALA A 85 -6.45 5.69 3.44
CA ALA A 85 -6.65 4.48 4.22
C ALA A 85 -8.14 4.15 4.37
N ARG A 86 -8.96 5.14 4.74
CA ARG A 86 -10.41 4.93 4.91
C ARG A 86 -11.09 4.56 3.59
N ALA A 87 -10.70 5.18 2.48
CA ALA A 87 -11.22 4.82 1.16
C ALA A 87 -10.86 3.37 0.79
N GLY A 88 -9.63 2.95 1.07
CA GLY A 88 -9.19 1.56 0.90
C GLY A 88 -9.96 0.58 1.78
N ASP A 89 -10.12 0.89 3.08
CA ASP A 89 -10.85 0.04 4.03
C ASP A 89 -12.30 -0.22 3.60
N LEU A 90 -12.96 0.79 3.03
CA LEU A 90 -14.32 0.64 2.48
C LEU A 90 -14.38 -0.27 1.24
N ARG A 91 -13.24 -0.56 0.64
CA ARG A 91 -13.08 -1.50 -0.48
C ARG A 91 -12.43 -2.82 -0.06
N ASN A 92 -12.36 -3.09 1.23
CA ASN A 92 -11.71 -4.27 1.81
C ASN A 92 -10.19 -4.36 1.52
N TYR A 93 -9.52 -3.22 1.32
CA TYR A 93 -8.06 -3.16 1.20
C TYR A 93 -7.46 -2.56 2.47
N LEU A 94 -6.86 -3.39 3.31
CA LEU A 94 -6.18 -2.97 4.55
C LEU A 94 -4.73 -2.56 4.23
N LEU A 95 -4.56 -1.42 3.57
CA LEU A 95 -3.25 -0.93 3.14
C LEU A 95 -2.75 0.20 4.03
N ASP A 96 -1.46 0.16 4.35
CA ASP A 96 -0.80 1.32 4.91
C ASP A 96 -0.36 2.28 3.82
N TRP A 97 -0.44 3.57 4.14
CA TRP A 97 -0.11 4.67 3.26
C TRP A 97 0.95 5.57 3.87
N ALA A 98 1.84 6.08 3.03
CA ALA A 98 2.70 7.20 3.38
C ALA A 98 2.48 8.36 2.42
N VAL A 99 2.43 9.57 2.98
CA VAL A 99 2.26 10.84 2.26
C VAL A 99 3.43 11.74 2.60
N GLY A 100 4.15 12.21 1.59
CA GLY A 100 5.28 13.13 1.74
C GLY A 100 5.00 14.48 1.10
N LYS A 101 5.38 15.55 1.78
CA LYS A 101 5.43 16.92 1.25
C LYS A 101 6.85 17.24 0.85
N PHE A 102 7.05 17.48 -0.44
CA PHE A 102 8.35 17.82 -1.01
C PHE A 102 8.38 19.28 -1.41
N ARG A 103 9.54 19.91 -1.24
CA ARG A 103 9.81 21.29 -1.66
C ARG A 103 11.11 21.38 -2.44
N SER A 104 11.10 22.28 -3.43
CA SER A 104 12.29 22.67 -4.19
C SER A 104 12.21 24.16 -4.53
N SER A 105 13.21 24.68 -5.22
CA SER A 105 13.16 26.04 -5.78
C SER A 105 12.06 26.21 -6.85
N SER A 106 11.59 25.11 -7.46
CA SER A 106 10.54 25.12 -8.49
C SER A 106 9.12 24.99 -7.94
N GLY A 107 8.94 24.67 -6.65
CA GLY A 107 7.62 24.55 -6.04
C GLY A 107 7.51 23.50 -4.95
N SER A 108 6.28 23.06 -4.71
CA SER A 108 5.95 22.00 -3.76
C SER A 108 5.16 20.90 -4.43
N GLU A 109 5.36 19.65 -3.99
CA GLU A 109 4.65 18.47 -4.46
C GLU A 109 4.18 17.62 -3.28
N THR A 110 3.06 16.95 -3.45
CA THR A 110 2.59 15.91 -2.54
C THR A 110 2.76 14.56 -3.21
N VAL A 111 3.47 13.65 -2.56
CA VAL A 111 3.73 12.30 -3.07
C VAL A 111 3.10 11.27 -2.17
N VAL A 112 2.47 10.27 -2.75
CA VAL A 112 1.83 9.18 -2.01
C VAL A 112 2.35 7.81 -2.44
N ILE A 113 2.36 6.88 -1.50
CA ILE A 113 2.66 5.47 -1.73
C ILE A 113 1.86 4.60 -0.77
N SER A 114 1.38 3.45 -1.24
CA SER A 114 0.84 2.38 -0.40
C SER A 114 1.90 1.29 -0.17
N ASN A 115 1.64 0.41 0.77
CA ASN A 115 2.49 -0.76 1.03
C ASN A 115 2.13 -1.99 0.18
N ASP A 116 1.35 -1.84 -0.90
CA ASP A 116 1.01 -2.94 -1.80
C ASP A 116 1.77 -2.87 -3.12
N GLY A 117 2.34 -3.97 -3.57
CA GLY A 117 3.17 -4.02 -4.77
C GLY A 117 4.28 -2.97 -4.75
N SER A 118 4.31 -2.09 -5.73
CA SER A 118 5.19 -0.92 -5.78
C SER A 118 4.46 0.39 -5.47
N GLY A 119 3.44 0.36 -4.62
CA GLY A 119 2.59 1.52 -4.30
C GLY A 119 1.25 1.49 -5.04
N TYR A 120 0.67 0.31 -5.15
CA TYR A 120 -0.62 0.10 -5.81
C TYR A 120 -1.76 0.87 -5.13
N VAL A 121 -2.62 1.45 -5.94
CA VAL A 121 -3.85 2.11 -5.50
C VAL A 121 -5.03 1.18 -5.79
N PRO A 122 -5.85 0.80 -4.80
CA PRO A 122 -7.00 -0.06 -5.00
C PRO A 122 -8.07 0.55 -5.92
N ASP A 123 -8.91 -0.30 -6.48
CA ASP A 123 -10.10 0.12 -7.20
C ASP A 123 -11.03 0.97 -6.32
N GLY A 124 -11.64 2.00 -6.92
CA GLY A 124 -12.53 2.94 -6.25
C GLY A 124 -11.87 3.88 -5.25
N VAL A 125 -10.54 3.89 -5.15
CA VAL A 125 -9.77 4.92 -4.45
C VAL A 125 -9.32 5.98 -5.46
N TYR A 126 -9.92 7.17 -5.38
CA TYR A 126 -9.59 8.31 -6.23
C TYR A 126 -8.66 9.27 -5.49
N LEU A 127 -7.68 9.79 -6.20
CA LEU A 127 -6.64 10.63 -5.61
C LEU A 127 -6.83 12.11 -5.99
N PRO A 128 -6.44 13.06 -5.14
CA PRO A 128 -6.40 14.45 -5.52
C PRO A 128 -5.53 14.65 -6.77
N ARG A 129 -5.98 15.51 -7.68
CA ARG A 129 -5.31 15.75 -8.98
C ARG A 129 -3.89 16.32 -8.85
N ASP A 130 -3.61 17.01 -7.75
CA ASP A 130 -2.31 17.61 -7.44
C ASP A 130 -1.34 16.67 -6.73
N VAL A 131 -1.73 15.41 -6.53
CA VAL A 131 -0.90 14.38 -5.92
C VAL A 131 -0.13 13.61 -6.99
N ARG A 132 1.10 13.24 -6.68
CA ARG A 132 1.92 12.33 -7.49
C ARG A 132 1.96 10.94 -6.85
N LEU A 133 1.75 9.90 -7.63
CA LEU A 133 2.12 8.54 -7.24
C LEU A 133 3.65 8.41 -7.27
N LEU A 134 4.24 7.87 -6.21
CA LEU A 134 5.70 7.67 -6.16
C LEU A 134 6.19 6.88 -7.37
N VAL A 135 5.49 5.83 -7.77
CA VAL A 135 5.84 4.97 -8.92
C VAL A 135 5.76 5.67 -10.27
N ALA A 136 5.00 6.76 -10.38
CA ALA A 136 4.88 7.55 -11.61
C ALA A 136 6.04 8.53 -11.82
N ASP A 137 6.95 8.66 -10.84
CA ASP A 137 8.14 9.51 -11.01
C ASP A 137 9.17 8.82 -11.91
N PRO A 138 9.67 9.46 -12.97
CA PRO A 138 10.69 8.91 -13.86
C PRO A 138 12.00 8.52 -13.16
N LEU A 139 12.28 9.10 -11.97
CA LEU A 139 13.44 8.72 -11.15
C LEU A 139 13.29 7.36 -10.48
N VAL A 140 12.06 6.83 -10.44
CA VAL A 140 11.76 5.53 -9.84
C VAL A 140 11.93 4.44 -10.90
N GLU A 141 13.18 4.06 -11.12
CA GLU A 141 13.56 3.02 -12.06
C GLU A 141 13.09 1.63 -11.59
N ARG A 142 13.22 0.65 -12.50
CA ARG A 142 12.78 -0.73 -12.24
C ARG A 142 13.46 -1.32 -11.02
N GLU A 143 14.77 -1.09 -10.86
CA GLU A 143 15.57 -1.59 -9.75
C GLU A 143 15.04 -1.12 -8.40
N PHE A 144 14.65 0.15 -8.29
CA PHE A 144 14.03 0.69 -7.10
C PHE A 144 12.69 0.02 -6.82
N ARG A 145 11.83 -0.12 -7.84
CA ARG A 145 10.52 -0.78 -7.70
C ARG A 145 10.67 -2.24 -7.27
N ASP A 146 11.60 -2.96 -7.88
CA ASP A 146 11.87 -4.37 -7.56
C ASP A 146 12.44 -4.53 -6.15
N TYR A 147 13.30 -3.61 -5.71
CA TYR A 147 13.89 -3.64 -4.37
C TYR A 147 12.85 -3.41 -3.27
N TRP A 148 11.94 -2.45 -3.45
CA TRP A 148 10.92 -2.08 -2.47
C TRP A 148 9.57 -2.75 -2.69
N PHE A 149 9.47 -3.68 -3.62
CA PHE A 149 8.21 -4.35 -3.97
C PHE A 149 7.57 -5.04 -2.76
N GLY A 150 6.31 -4.66 -2.44
CA GLY A 150 5.56 -5.22 -1.33
C GLY A 150 6.17 -4.95 0.05
N TRP A 151 6.93 -3.87 0.18
CA TRP A 151 7.53 -3.50 1.46
C TRP A 151 6.47 -3.03 2.45
N GLN A 152 6.47 -3.62 3.66
CA GLN A 152 5.40 -3.39 4.64
C GLN A 152 5.32 -1.95 5.13
N ASP A 153 6.47 -1.30 5.36
CA ASP A 153 6.55 0.08 5.86
C ASP A 153 6.67 1.08 4.70
N PRO A 154 5.57 1.73 4.28
CA PRO A 154 5.60 2.68 3.16
C PRO A 154 6.37 3.97 3.51
N ALA A 155 6.50 4.33 4.80
CA ALA A 155 7.28 5.49 5.22
C ALA A 155 8.78 5.28 4.94
N ARG A 156 9.28 4.06 5.10
CA ARG A 156 10.68 3.74 4.76
C ARG A 156 10.94 3.82 3.26
N VAL A 157 9.99 3.39 2.44
CA VAL A 157 10.07 3.55 0.97
C VAL A 157 10.07 5.03 0.58
N LEU A 158 9.22 5.83 1.23
CA LEU A 158 9.18 7.29 1.03
C LEU A 158 10.52 7.96 1.38
N VAL A 159 11.17 7.55 2.48
CA VAL A 159 12.50 8.05 2.87
C VAL A 159 13.56 7.67 1.82
N ALA A 160 13.55 6.43 1.34
CA ALA A 160 14.46 6.01 0.27
C ALA A 160 14.26 6.82 -1.01
N TYR A 161 13.00 7.06 -1.40
CA TYR A 161 12.67 7.91 -2.53
C TYR A 161 13.09 9.36 -2.31
N ALA A 162 12.96 9.90 -1.10
CA ALA A 162 13.46 11.24 -0.79
C ALA A 162 14.95 11.39 -1.05
N GLY A 163 15.73 10.32 -0.83
CA GLY A 163 17.15 10.27 -1.19
C GLY A 163 17.39 10.43 -2.70
N LEU A 164 16.57 9.80 -3.55
CA LEU A 164 16.65 9.97 -5.01
C LEU A 164 16.30 11.40 -5.43
N ARG A 165 15.27 11.97 -4.83
CA ARG A 165 14.80 13.33 -5.13
C ARG A 165 15.76 14.42 -4.68
N ALA A 166 16.51 14.17 -3.60
CA ALA A 166 17.49 15.13 -3.07
C ALA A 166 18.57 15.50 -4.10
N ALA A 167 19.01 14.54 -4.92
CA ALA A 167 19.95 14.77 -6.00
C ALA A 167 19.43 15.76 -7.07
N ASN A 168 18.10 15.94 -7.15
CA ASN A 168 17.41 16.85 -8.06
C ASN A 168 16.89 18.11 -7.35
N GLY A 169 17.41 18.41 -6.16
CA GLY A 169 17.07 19.63 -5.40
C GLY A 169 15.71 19.60 -4.70
N TRP A 170 15.06 18.44 -4.60
CA TRP A 170 13.83 18.28 -3.85
C TRP A 170 14.11 17.78 -2.44
N GLN A 171 13.48 18.37 -1.46
CA GLN A 171 13.60 18.00 -0.05
C GLN A 171 12.25 17.53 0.49
N LEU A 172 12.23 16.39 1.18
CA LEU A 172 11.10 15.96 1.99
C LEU A 172 11.06 16.85 3.25
N VAL A 173 10.04 17.68 3.40
CA VAL A 173 9.93 18.65 4.51
C VAL A 173 8.95 18.19 5.59
N ALA A 174 7.94 17.43 5.22
CA ALA A 174 6.96 16.88 6.14
C ALA A 174 6.40 15.58 5.59
N ALA A 175 5.95 14.69 6.46
CA ALA A 175 5.33 13.44 6.04
C ALA A 175 4.30 12.93 7.05
N ALA A 176 3.48 11.97 6.61
CA ALA A 176 2.62 11.18 7.49
C ALA A 176 2.56 9.72 7.01
N SER A 177 2.28 8.81 7.92
CA SER A 177 2.04 7.41 7.59
C SER A 177 0.91 6.84 8.44
N THR A 178 0.11 5.92 7.87
CA THR A 178 -0.85 5.12 8.64
C THR A 178 -0.17 3.93 9.33
N GLY A 179 0.96 3.48 8.79
CA GLY A 179 1.86 2.52 9.40
C GLY A 179 2.92 3.18 10.30
N PRO A 180 4.03 2.48 10.60
CA PRO A 180 5.12 3.00 11.41
C PRO A 180 5.71 4.30 10.84
N VAL A 181 6.16 5.19 11.71
CA VAL A 181 6.80 6.47 11.35
C VAL A 181 8.27 6.54 11.78
N ASP A 182 8.83 5.44 12.23
CA ASP A 182 10.19 5.43 12.77
C ASP A 182 11.23 5.79 11.72
N ALA A 183 11.06 5.33 10.48
CA ALA A 183 11.92 5.69 9.38
C ALA A 183 11.97 7.20 9.11
N LEU A 184 10.86 7.92 9.29
CA LEU A 184 10.79 9.38 9.16
C LEU A 184 11.50 10.07 10.32
N ARG A 185 11.34 9.55 11.54
CA ARG A 185 12.01 10.07 12.73
C ARG A 185 13.52 9.90 12.67
N GLU A 186 14.00 8.75 12.16
CA GLU A 186 15.43 8.47 11.96
C GLU A 186 16.12 9.54 11.10
N VAL A 187 15.43 10.08 10.10
CA VAL A 187 15.95 11.15 9.23
C VAL A 187 15.49 12.55 9.64
N HIS A 188 14.95 12.71 10.85
CA HIS A 188 14.54 13.97 11.46
C HIS A 188 13.51 14.76 10.64
N ILE A 189 12.65 14.08 9.90
CA ILE A 189 11.54 14.70 9.18
C ILE A 189 10.39 14.95 10.17
N GLU A 190 9.80 16.14 10.09
CA GLU A 190 8.58 16.45 10.82
C GLU A 190 7.47 15.52 10.32
N CYS A 191 6.91 14.68 11.20
CA CYS A 191 5.99 13.64 10.77
C CYS A 191 4.77 13.47 11.68
N GLY A 192 3.65 13.10 11.05
CA GLY A 192 2.41 12.68 11.68
C GLY A 192 2.22 11.16 11.60
N TRP A 193 1.78 10.57 12.70
CA TRP A 193 1.24 9.21 12.65
C TRP A 193 -0.26 9.29 12.44
N ALA A 194 -0.70 8.89 11.25
CA ALA A 194 -2.11 8.84 10.86
C ALA A 194 -2.75 7.54 11.38
N ASP A 195 -2.77 7.37 12.72
CA ASP A 195 -3.37 6.25 13.40
C ASP A 195 -4.84 6.07 12.98
N ARG A 196 -5.19 4.91 12.45
CA ARG A 196 -6.54 4.60 11.94
C ARG A 196 -7.60 4.69 13.05
N GLU A 197 -7.26 4.27 14.28
CA GLU A 197 -8.18 4.30 15.41
C GLU A 197 -8.51 5.73 15.86
N ARG A 198 -7.60 6.66 15.60
CA ARG A 198 -7.74 8.09 15.94
C ARG A 198 -8.19 8.94 14.77
N SER A 199 -8.51 8.33 13.64
CA SER A 199 -8.98 9.04 12.47
C SER A 199 -10.28 9.78 12.77
N PRO A 200 -10.38 11.08 12.44
CA PRO A 200 -11.65 11.80 12.53
C PRO A 200 -12.66 11.34 11.47
N LEU A 201 -12.24 10.50 10.53
CA LEU A 201 -13.06 10.00 9.41
C LEU A 201 -13.78 8.68 9.73
N THR A 202 -13.80 8.28 11.00
CA THR A 202 -14.55 7.08 11.46
C THR A 202 -16.07 7.28 11.44
N ASN A 203 -16.54 8.50 11.18
CA ASN A 203 -17.95 8.82 11.06
C ASN A 203 -18.59 7.98 9.93
N GLU A 204 -19.71 7.32 10.23
CA GLU A 204 -20.50 6.53 9.27
C GLU A 204 -20.98 7.34 8.06
N ASN A 205 -21.09 8.67 8.21
CA ASN A 205 -21.50 9.58 7.13
C ASN A 205 -20.35 10.03 6.23
N TRP A 206 -19.09 9.69 6.54
CA TRP A 206 -17.98 10.03 5.64
C TRP A 206 -18.05 9.19 4.37
N GLN A 207 -18.03 9.87 3.23
CA GLN A 207 -18.01 9.24 1.92
C GLN A 207 -16.64 9.44 1.28
N PRO A 208 -16.05 8.40 0.67
CA PRO A 208 -14.82 8.56 -0.09
C PRO A 208 -15.06 9.50 -1.28
N PRO A 209 -14.04 10.28 -1.67
CA PRO A 209 -14.13 11.08 -2.88
C PRO A 209 -14.51 10.22 -4.08
N GLY A 210 -15.36 10.74 -4.95
CA GLY A 210 -15.67 10.15 -6.25
C GLY A 210 -14.76 10.69 -7.35
N LEU A 211 -14.89 10.15 -8.55
CA LEU A 211 -14.25 10.70 -9.73
C LEU A 211 -14.93 12.02 -10.11
N ASP A 212 -14.22 13.14 -9.92
CA ASP A 212 -14.73 14.49 -10.11
C ASP A 212 -13.66 15.46 -10.64
N GLY A 213 -13.91 16.77 -10.60
CA GLY A 213 -12.93 17.77 -11.05
C GLY A 213 -11.68 17.89 -10.18
N LEU A 214 -11.72 17.43 -8.93
CA LEU A 214 -10.63 17.52 -7.95
C LEU A 214 -9.91 16.18 -7.77
N HIS A 215 -10.59 15.07 -8.03
CA HIS A 215 -10.07 13.71 -7.85
C HIS A 215 -10.04 12.99 -9.19
N VAL A 216 -9.00 12.20 -9.38
CA VAL A 216 -8.72 11.51 -10.64
C VAL A 216 -8.56 10.02 -10.44
N HIS A 217 -8.71 9.31 -11.54
CA HIS A 217 -8.47 7.88 -11.59
C HIS A 217 -6.97 7.57 -11.45
N ARG A 218 -6.64 6.51 -10.75
CA ARG A 218 -5.26 6.02 -10.53
C ARG A 218 -4.45 5.88 -11.82
N LEU A 219 -5.05 5.38 -12.92
CA LEU A 219 -4.39 5.27 -14.22
C LEU A 219 -4.09 6.64 -14.86
N GLU A 220 -4.94 7.66 -14.62
CA GLU A 220 -4.73 9.02 -15.14
C GLU A 220 -3.47 9.65 -14.56
N LEU A 221 -3.16 9.39 -13.29
CA LEU A 221 -1.94 9.90 -12.64
C LEU A 221 -0.66 9.24 -13.15
N GLU A 222 -0.72 7.96 -13.52
CA GLU A 222 0.45 7.21 -13.96
C GLU A 222 0.62 7.26 -15.48
N TYR A 223 -0.49 7.14 -16.23
CA TYR A 223 -0.51 7.06 -17.71
C TYR A 223 -1.64 7.89 -18.31
N PRO A 224 -1.59 9.24 -18.26
CA PRO A 224 -2.70 10.11 -18.67
C PRO A 224 -3.15 9.88 -20.10
N SER A 225 -2.23 9.77 -21.06
CA SER A 225 -2.57 9.53 -22.48
C SER A 225 -3.26 8.19 -22.72
N LEU A 226 -2.84 7.14 -21.97
CA LEU A 226 -3.47 5.83 -22.03
C LEU A 226 -4.89 5.89 -21.46
N TYR A 227 -5.06 6.57 -20.32
CA TYR A 227 -6.37 6.78 -19.70
C TYR A 227 -7.34 7.46 -20.69
N GLU A 228 -6.92 8.56 -21.33
CA GLU A 228 -7.73 9.24 -22.33
C GLU A 228 -8.10 8.34 -23.52
N GLY A 229 -7.15 7.54 -24.02
CA GLY A 229 -7.40 6.58 -25.10
C GLY A 229 -8.45 5.54 -24.72
N LEU A 230 -8.33 4.96 -23.52
CA LEU A 230 -9.31 4.00 -22.98
C LEU A 230 -10.69 4.63 -22.77
N GLN A 231 -10.75 5.88 -22.29
CA GLN A 231 -12.03 6.60 -22.14
C GLN A 231 -12.71 6.86 -23.48
N ARG A 232 -11.97 7.09 -24.57
CA ARG A 232 -12.54 7.22 -25.91
C ARG A 232 -13.16 5.89 -26.39
N VAL A 233 -12.43 4.78 -26.22
CA VAL A 233 -12.94 3.44 -26.59
C VAL A 233 -14.12 3.03 -25.69
N ALA A 234 -14.10 3.36 -24.41
CA ALA A 234 -15.19 3.08 -23.50
C ALA A 234 -16.53 3.69 -23.93
N LYS A 235 -16.51 4.86 -24.58
CA LYS A 235 -17.71 5.53 -25.11
C LYS A 235 -18.31 4.83 -26.31
N VAL A 236 -17.52 4.09 -27.08
CA VAL A 236 -18.01 3.38 -28.27
C VAL A 236 -18.69 2.07 -27.89
N GLY A 237 -18.20 1.40 -26.86
CA GLY A 237 -18.76 0.15 -26.33
C GLY A 237 -18.56 -1.05 -27.26
N GLY A 238 -19.34 -2.10 -26.98
CA GLY A 238 -19.42 -3.29 -27.80
C GLY A 238 -18.13 -4.12 -27.86
N PRO A 239 -17.86 -4.78 -29.00
CA PRO A 239 -16.76 -5.73 -29.13
C PRO A 239 -15.36 -5.10 -29.00
N TYR A 240 -15.26 -3.77 -29.06
CA TYR A 240 -13.98 -3.07 -28.95
C TYR A 240 -13.35 -3.23 -27.57
N HIS A 241 -14.16 -3.25 -26.49
CA HIS A 241 -13.68 -3.43 -25.12
C HIS A 241 -12.95 -4.77 -24.96
N GLU A 242 -13.54 -5.84 -25.47
CA GLU A 242 -12.94 -7.17 -25.40
C GLU A 242 -11.68 -7.26 -26.28
N ARG A 243 -11.70 -6.66 -27.48
CA ARG A 243 -10.52 -6.60 -28.37
C ARG A 243 -9.32 -5.91 -27.73
N VAL A 244 -9.57 -4.93 -26.85
CA VAL A 244 -8.50 -4.25 -26.09
C VAL A 244 -8.00 -5.15 -24.97
N MET A 245 -8.89 -5.69 -24.14
CA MET A 245 -8.53 -6.29 -22.86
C MET A 245 -8.25 -7.80 -22.92
N TRP A 246 -8.87 -8.53 -23.85
CA TRP A 246 -8.71 -10.00 -23.90
C TRP A 246 -7.25 -10.47 -24.09
N PRO A 247 -6.45 -9.90 -25.01
CA PRO A 247 -5.06 -10.32 -25.14
C PRO A 247 -4.23 -10.06 -23.89
N LEU A 248 -4.51 -8.96 -23.20
CA LEU A 248 -3.85 -8.60 -21.95
C LEU A 248 -4.21 -9.58 -20.83
N ALA A 249 -5.49 -9.88 -20.65
CA ALA A 249 -5.96 -10.87 -19.67
C ALA A 249 -5.36 -12.26 -19.94
N SER A 250 -5.25 -12.68 -21.20
CA SER A 250 -4.63 -13.95 -21.60
C SER A 250 -3.14 -14.02 -21.23
N GLN A 251 -2.40 -12.92 -21.39
CA GLN A 251 -1.01 -12.85 -20.96
C GLN A 251 -0.88 -12.94 -19.43
N LEU A 252 -1.73 -12.22 -18.71
CA LEU A 252 -1.74 -12.23 -17.24
C LEU A 252 -2.12 -13.60 -16.68
N TRP A 253 -3.15 -14.22 -17.24
CA TRP A 253 -3.54 -15.59 -16.91
C TRP A 253 -2.37 -16.58 -17.09
N THR A 254 -1.69 -16.52 -18.24
CA THR A 254 -0.53 -17.37 -18.52
C THR A 254 0.59 -17.11 -17.51
N ALA A 255 0.84 -15.83 -17.20
CA ALA A 255 1.85 -15.43 -16.24
C ALA A 255 1.54 -15.88 -14.81
N ALA A 256 0.28 -15.75 -14.37
CA ALA A 256 -0.16 -16.19 -13.05
C ALA A 256 0.00 -17.70 -12.89
N ARG A 257 -0.38 -18.48 -13.92
CA ARG A 257 -0.19 -19.93 -13.95
C ARG A 257 1.26 -20.36 -13.90
N ALA A 258 2.16 -19.60 -14.46
CA ALA A 258 3.59 -19.89 -14.42
C ALA A 258 4.24 -19.54 -13.07
N ALA A 259 3.70 -18.53 -12.37
CA ALA A 259 4.27 -18.01 -11.13
C ALA A 259 3.72 -18.68 -9.87
N SER A 260 2.52 -19.24 -9.90
CA SER A 260 1.86 -19.81 -8.73
C SER A 260 1.33 -21.21 -8.99
N VAL A 261 1.55 -22.10 -8.03
CA VAL A 261 0.96 -23.45 -8.03
C VAL A 261 -0.48 -23.45 -7.51
N ASP A 262 -0.85 -22.45 -6.72
CA ASP A 262 -2.13 -22.35 -6.00
C ASP A 262 -3.05 -21.29 -6.61
N ILE A 263 -3.38 -21.46 -7.89
CA ILE A 263 -4.40 -20.64 -8.55
C ILE A 263 -5.78 -21.00 -8.01
N PRO A 264 -6.60 -20.05 -7.53
CA PRO A 264 -7.96 -20.30 -7.06
C PRO A 264 -8.80 -21.07 -8.07
N LEU A 265 -9.55 -22.07 -7.60
CA LEU A 265 -10.39 -22.89 -8.47
C LEU A 265 -11.44 -22.06 -9.21
N VAL A 266 -12.03 -21.10 -8.52
CA VAL A 266 -13.03 -20.20 -9.12
C VAL A 266 -12.42 -19.34 -10.23
N LEU A 267 -11.17 -18.85 -10.08
CA LEU A 267 -10.48 -18.13 -11.15
C LEU A 267 -10.28 -19.04 -12.38
N ARG A 268 -9.90 -20.29 -12.20
CA ARG A 268 -9.80 -21.27 -13.30
C ARG A 268 -11.15 -21.52 -13.97
N SER A 269 -12.23 -21.59 -13.19
CA SER A 269 -13.59 -21.79 -13.70
C SER A 269 -14.07 -20.60 -14.52
N VAL A 270 -13.93 -19.38 -13.98
CA VAL A 270 -14.29 -18.15 -14.69
C VAL A 270 -13.49 -18.03 -15.99
N TRP A 271 -12.17 -18.22 -15.93
CA TRP A 271 -11.33 -18.16 -17.14
C TRP A 271 -11.79 -19.12 -18.23
N LYS A 272 -12.06 -20.40 -17.87
CA LYS A 272 -12.52 -21.43 -18.82
C LYS A 272 -13.85 -21.04 -19.48
N ILE A 273 -14.79 -20.45 -18.72
CA ILE A 273 -16.09 -20.03 -19.23
C ILE A 273 -15.91 -18.85 -20.20
N LEU A 274 -15.10 -17.84 -19.84
CA LEU A 274 -14.81 -16.69 -20.70
C LEU A 274 -14.07 -17.10 -21.98
N GLU A 275 -13.10 -18.02 -21.89
CA GLU A 275 -12.37 -18.57 -23.04
C GLU A 275 -13.28 -19.30 -24.03
N ALA A 276 -14.37 -19.88 -23.53
CA ALA A 276 -15.43 -20.48 -24.36
C ALA A 276 -16.44 -19.44 -24.91
N ASN A 277 -16.16 -18.16 -24.80
CA ASN A 277 -17.06 -17.05 -25.16
C ASN A 277 -18.45 -17.17 -24.49
N SER A 278 -18.47 -17.65 -23.27
CA SER A 278 -19.69 -17.79 -22.46
C SER A 278 -19.63 -16.84 -21.27
N GLU A 279 -20.79 -16.50 -20.75
CA GLU A 279 -20.91 -15.64 -19.55
C GLU A 279 -20.96 -16.50 -18.29
N PRO A 280 -20.08 -16.29 -17.29
CA PRO A 280 -20.16 -16.97 -16.02
C PRO A 280 -21.49 -16.68 -15.31
N PRO A 281 -22.16 -17.70 -14.72
CA PRO A 281 -23.35 -17.49 -13.90
C PRO A 281 -23.10 -16.57 -12.70
N ALA A 282 -24.14 -15.93 -12.18
CA ALA A 282 -24.04 -14.99 -11.06
C ALA A 282 -23.42 -15.65 -9.81
N GLU A 283 -23.75 -16.90 -9.53
CA GLU A 283 -23.21 -17.64 -8.38
C GLU A 283 -21.69 -17.85 -8.48
N VAL A 284 -21.19 -17.99 -9.71
CA VAL A 284 -19.74 -18.12 -9.96
C VAL A 284 -19.04 -16.76 -9.77
N TRP A 285 -19.68 -15.67 -10.16
CA TRP A 285 -19.18 -14.31 -9.90
C TRP A 285 -19.21 -13.98 -8.40
N ASP A 286 -20.28 -14.38 -7.67
CA ASP A 286 -20.34 -14.20 -6.21
C ASP A 286 -19.21 -14.98 -5.48
N GLU A 287 -18.90 -16.19 -5.92
CA GLU A 287 -17.78 -16.95 -5.39
C GLU A 287 -16.44 -16.29 -5.75
N PHE A 288 -16.31 -15.82 -6.98
CA PHE A 288 -15.11 -15.11 -7.45
C PHE A 288 -14.86 -13.83 -6.64
N GLY A 289 -15.88 -13.02 -6.39
CA GLY A 289 -15.77 -11.81 -5.58
C GLY A 289 -15.35 -12.09 -4.14
N ARG A 290 -15.89 -13.16 -3.52
CA ARG A 290 -15.44 -13.59 -2.18
C ARG A 290 -13.95 -13.97 -2.16
N GLU A 291 -13.51 -14.72 -3.16
CA GLU A 291 -12.10 -15.14 -3.25
C GLU A 291 -11.17 -13.96 -3.58
N LEU A 292 -11.59 -13.05 -4.45
CA LEU A 292 -10.86 -11.80 -4.73
C LEU A 292 -10.66 -10.97 -3.45
N ASN A 293 -11.71 -10.83 -2.62
CA ASN A 293 -11.60 -10.15 -1.34
C ASN A 293 -10.57 -10.82 -0.42
N ARG A 294 -10.57 -12.16 -0.32
CA ARG A 294 -9.58 -12.90 0.48
C ARG A 294 -8.15 -12.65 0.01
N TYR A 295 -7.94 -12.58 -1.30
CA TYR A 295 -6.64 -12.25 -1.87
C TYR A 295 -6.25 -10.80 -1.60
N SER A 296 -7.18 -9.86 -1.64
CA SER A 296 -6.93 -8.43 -1.39
C SER A 296 -6.53 -8.13 0.05
N ILE A 297 -7.14 -8.81 1.03
CA ILE A 297 -6.78 -8.67 2.46
C ILE A 297 -5.65 -9.62 2.89
N MET A 298 -5.08 -10.39 1.96
CA MET A 298 -3.97 -11.32 2.20
C MET A 298 -4.26 -12.40 3.25
N GLU A 299 -5.51 -12.85 3.37
CA GLU A 299 -5.89 -13.95 4.28
C GLU A 299 -5.22 -15.29 3.96
N VAL A 300 -4.58 -15.41 2.82
CA VAL A 300 -3.93 -16.65 2.35
C VAL A 300 -2.53 -16.88 2.94
N GLY A 301 -2.19 -16.17 4.01
CA GLY A 301 -0.97 -16.46 4.77
C GLY A 301 0.34 -15.93 4.17
N VAL A 302 0.27 -15.12 3.14
CA VAL A 302 1.43 -14.51 2.50
C VAL A 302 1.84 -13.24 3.26
N LYS A 303 3.14 -13.10 3.53
CA LYS A 303 3.69 -11.96 4.26
C LYS A 303 4.28 -10.92 3.30
N ARG A 304 4.09 -9.64 3.64
CA ARG A 304 4.82 -8.55 2.99
C ARG A 304 6.30 -8.58 3.36
N ALA A 305 7.15 -8.11 2.45
CA ALA A 305 8.56 -7.94 2.73
C ALA A 305 8.78 -6.91 3.85
N GLY A 306 9.82 -7.10 4.64
CA GLY A 306 10.19 -6.17 5.72
C GLY A 306 9.40 -6.31 7.02
N PHE A 307 8.56 -7.33 7.16
CA PHE A 307 7.88 -7.60 8.43
C PHE A 307 8.92 -7.90 9.53
N GLY A 308 9.01 -7.01 10.51
CA GLY A 308 10.00 -7.12 11.59
C GLY A 308 11.47 -6.90 11.20
N CYS A 309 11.76 -6.45 9.97
CA CYS A 309 13.11 -6.22 9.46
C CYS A 309 13.29 -4.77 9.00
N ALA A 310 14.50 -4.23 9.24
CA ALA A 310 14.88 -2.89 8.76
C ALA A 310 15.49 -2.87 7.35
N SER A 311 15.71 -4.03 6.73
CA SER A 311 16.39 -4.15 5.43
C SER A 311 15.61 -4.99 4.43
N PRO A 312 15.56 -4.57 3.15
CA PRO A 312 14.95 -5.34 2.06
C PRO A 312 15.63 -6.69 1.75
N ALA A 313 16.78 -6.94 2.31
CA ALA A 313 17.49 -8.23 2.20
C ALA A 313 16.81 -9.37 2.99
N ALA A 314 15.67 -9.07 3.63
CA ALA A 314 14.87 -10.08 4.29
C ALA A 314 14.37 -11.13 3.29
N ASP A 315 14.31 -12.34 3.75
CA ASP A 315 13.99 -13.62 3.14
C ASP A 315 13.50 -13.58 1.67
N PRO A 316 14.35 -13.99 0.71
CA PRO A 316 13.98 -14.03 -0.71
C PRO A 316 12.73 -14.86 -1.00
N SER A 317 12.47 -15.91 -0.19
CA SER A 317 11.33 -16.79 -0.38
C SER A 317 9.99 -16.10 -0.06
N ASP A 318 9.93 -15.29 1.00
CA ASP A 318 8.75 -14.51 1.35
C ASP A 318 8.44 -13.46 0.25
N ARG A 319 9.48 -12.85 -0.32
CA ARG A 319 9.32 -11.89 -1.44
C ARG A 319 8.80 -12.57 -2.71
N GLU A 320 9.30 -13.75 -3.02
CA GLU A 320 8.85 -14.51 -4.19
C GLU A 320 7.40 -14.97 -4.01
N ALA A 321 7.05 -15.50 -2.83
CA ALA A 321 5.69 -15.87 -2.48
C ALA A 321 4.73 -14.68 -2.56
N TYR A 322 5.14 -13.52 -2.04
CA TYR A 322 4.35 -12.29 -2.16
C TYR A 322 4.16 -11.86 -3.61
N ARG A 323 5.20 -11.91 -4.45
CA ARG A 323 5.10 -11.58 -5.89
C ARG A 323 4.14 -12.51 -6.62
N ALA A 324 4.19 -13.81 -6.34
CA ALA A 324 3.30 -14.79 -6.94
C ALA A 324 1.84 -14.55 -6.54
N HIS A 325 1.59 -14.35 -5.24
CA HIS A 325 0.28 -14.01 -4.71
C HIS A 325 -0.27 -12.72 -5.34
N TRP A 326 0.55 -11.68 -5.35
CA TRP A 326 0.19 -10.37 -5.89
C TRP A 326 -0.16 -10.43 -7.38
N LEU A 327 0.59 -11.20 -8.17
CA LEU A 327 0.30 -11.45 -9.58
C LEU A 327 -1.07 -12.12 -9.77
N VAL A 328 -1.40 -13.12 -8.94
CA VAL A 328 -2.72 -13.76 -8.97
C VAL A 328 -3.82 -12.78 -8.61
N ALA A 329 -3.64 -11.99 -7.55
CA ALA A 329 -4.62 -10.98 -7.11
C ALA A 329 -4.91 -9.95 -8.22
N ARG A 330 -3.87 -9.42 -8.88
CA ARG A 330 -4.06 -8.47 -10.01
C ARG A 330 -4.66 -9.14 -11.24
N THR A 331 -4.33 -10.39 -11.52
CA THR A 331 -4.96 -11.17 -12.58
C THR A 331 -6.45 -11.37 -12.29
N MET A 332 -6.82 -11.65 -11.04
CA MET A 332 -8.22 -11.73 -10.63
C MET A 332 -8.93 -10.39 -10.82
N GLU A 333 -8.32 -9.28 -10.45
CA GLU A 333 -8.92 -7.95 -10.64
C GLU A 333 -9.18 -7.65 -12.12
N VAL A 334 -8.22 -7.96 -13.01
CA VAL A 334 -8.42 -7.80 -14.45
C VAL A 334 -9.54 -8.69 -14.98
N ILE A 335 -9.55 -9.98 -14.61
CA ILE A 335 -10.58 -10.93 -15.05
C ILE A 335 -11.95 -10.58 -14.45
N GLY A 336 -12.00 -10.12 -13.20
CA GLY A 336 -13.21 -9.64 -12.56
C GLY A 336 -13.91 -8.49 -13.30
N GLY A 337 -13.15 -7.71 -14.09
CA GLY A 337 -13.72 -6.67 -14.94
C GLY A 337 -14.79 -7.19 -15.91
N TRP A 338 -14.75 -8.48 -16.29
CA TRP A 338 -15.77 -9.08 -17.16
C TRP A 338 -17.15 -9.27 -16.51
N GLU A 339 -17.24 -9.19 -15.19
CA GLU A 339 -18.53 -9.14 -14.47
C GLU A 339 -19.35 -7.90 -14.84
N HIS A 340 -18.68 -6.81 -15.22
CA HIS A 340 -19.29 -5.52 -15.46
C HIS A 340 -19.54 -5.28 -16.97
N ARG A 341 -20.66 -4.64 -17.26
CA ARG A 341 -20.96 -4.18 -18.62
C ARG A 341 -21.42 -2.71 -18.58
N PRO A 342 -20.72 -1.77 -19.23
CA PRO A 342 -19.48 -1.94 -20.01
C PRO A 342 -18.27 -2.31 -19.16
N LEU A 343 -17.22 -2.90 -19.77
CA LEU A 343 -15.99 -3.26 -19.07
C LEU A 343 -15.31 -2.01 -18.48
N PRO A 344 -14.81 -2.06 -17.25
CA PRO A 344 -14.07 -0.97 -16.60
C PRO A 344 -12.63 -0.92 -17.12
N LEU A 345 -12.45 -0.50 -18.38
CA LEU A 345 -11.18 -0.58 -19.11
C LEU A 345 -10.00 0.07 -18.37
N ALA A 346 -10.25 1.22 -17.71
CA ALA A 346 -9.21 1.94 -17.01
C ALA A 346 -8.72 1.18 -15.76
N ASP A 347 -9.65 0.58 -15.00
CA ASP A 347 -9.31 -0.23 -13.82
C ASP A 347 -8.55 -1.50 -14.21
N MET A 348 -9.05 -2.20 -15.24
CA MET A 348 -8.40 -3.40 -15.77
C MET A 348 -6.99 -3.09 -16.29
N ALA A 349 -6.80 -1.98 -17.00
CA ALA A 349 -5.50 -1.55 -17.51
C ALA A 349 -4.55 -1.17 -16.36
N TYR A 350 -5.05 -0.48 -15.31
CA TYR A 350 -4.24 -0.16 -14.15
C TYR A 350 -3.78 -1.40 -13.38
N ALA A 351 -4.69 -2.32 -13.10
CA ALA A 351 -4.35 -3.58 -12.45
C ALA A 351 -3.29 -4.37 -13.26
N ALA A 352 -3.40 -4.36 -14.58
CA ALA A 352 -2.42 -4.98 -15.46
C ALA A 352 -1.07 -4.26 -15.47
N SER A 353 -1.04 -2.91 -15.49
CA SER A 353 0.19 -2.11 -15.49
C SER A 353 1.03 -2.37 -14.24
N ALA A 354 0.37 -2.50 -13.11
CA ALA A 354 0.99 -2.71 -11.82
C ALA A 354 1.81 -4.02 -11.75
N ILE A 355 1.53 -5.00 -12.60
CA ILE A 355 2.26 -6.29 -12.63
C ILE A 355 3.71 -6.13 -13.13
N GLY A 356 4.04 -5.03 -13.80
CA GLY A 356 5.44 -4.64 -14.08
C GLY A 356 6.18 -5.54 -15.09
N ARG A 357 5.48 -6.37 -15.88
CA ARG A 357 6.10 -7.27 -16.87
C ARG A 357 6.42 -6.62 -18.22
N GLY A 358 6.11 -5.34 -18.39
CA GLY A 358 6.32 -4.58 -19.60
C GLY A 358 5.76 -3.17 -19.47
N ASP A 359 5.99 -2.35 -20.49
CA ASP A 359 5.31 -1.07 -20.59
C ASP A 359 3.89 -1.32 -21.11
N ILE A 360 2.89 -1.15 -20.25
CA ILE A 360 1.47 -1.32 -20.59
C ILE A 360 1.07 -0.46 -21.79
N ARG A 361 1.73 0.69 -22.01
CA ARG A 361 1.52 1.55 -23.17
C ARG A 361 1.90 0.84 -24.48
N ALA A 362 3.06 0.16 -24.47
CA ALA A 362 3.50 -0.61 -25.63
C ALA A 362 2.49 -1.71 -26.03
N GLU A 363 1.76 -2.25 -25.07
CA GLU A 363 0.73 -3.26 -25.30
C GLU A 363 -0.62 -2.66 -25.76
N LEU A 364 -1.06 -1.59 -25.14
CA LEU A 364 -2.42 -1.06 -25.34
C LEU A 364 -2.50 0.05 -26.42
N GLU A 365 -1.52 0.97 -26.49
CA GLU A 365 -1.59 2.09 -27.45
C GLU A 365 -1.72 1.67 -28.92
N PRO A 366 -1.02 0.63 -29.41
CA PRO A 366 -1.21 0.17 -30.80
C PRO A 366 -2.65 -0.32 -31.07
N ARG A 367 -3.24 -1.02 -30.10
CA ARG A 367 -4.62 -1.53 -30.19
C ARG A 367 -5.63 -0.40 -30.20
N LEU A 368 -5.43 0.60 -29.31
CA LEU A 368 -6.29 1.78 -29.26
C LEU A 368 -6.24 2.56 -30.56
N ARG A 369 -5.06 2.79 -31.13
CA ARG A 369 -4.90 3.45 -32.43
C ARG A 369 -5.64 2.70 -33.58
N MET A 370 -5.48 1.38 -33.63
CA MET A 370 -6.15 0.56 -34.63
C MET A 370 -7.68 0.70 -34.53
N ILE A 371 -8.25 0.70 -33.33
CA ILE A 371 -9.69 0.90 -33.10
C ILE A 371 -10.11 2.31 -33.52
N GLU A 372 -9.34 3.33 -33.12
CA GLU A 372 -9.63 4.72 -33.52
C GLU A 372 -9.61 4.92 -35.02
N ASP A 373 -8.72 4.25 -35.76
CA ASP A 373 -8.65 4.31 -37.22
C ASP A 373 -9.85 3.59 -37.87
N GLU A 374 -10.28 2.44 -37.34
CA GLU A 374 -11.50 1.77 -37.76
C GLU A 374 -12.75 2.65 -37.59
N LEU A 375 -12.84 3.32 -36.44
CA LEU A 375 -13.96 4.22 -36.13
C LEU A 375 -14.02 5.47 -37.01
N ARG A 376 -12.88 5.94 -37.54
CA ARG A 376 -12.84 7.07 -38.45
C ARG A 376 -13.26 6.68 -39.88
N GLN A 377 -13.18 5.38 -40.20
CA GLN A 377 -13.51 4.85 -41.55
C GLN A 377 -14.97 4.36 -41.65
N SER A 378 -15.63 4.16 -40.50
CA SER A 378 -17.05 3.76 -40.38
C SER A 378 -17.99 4.94 -40.33
#